data_e89b826825cc1db00573c0f812ca87e8
#
_entry.id   e89b826825cc1db00573c0f812ca87e8
#
_cell.length_a   1.000
_cell.length_b   1.000
_cell.length_c   1.000
_cell.angle_alpha   90.00
_cell.angle_beta   90.00
_cell.angle_gamma   90.00
#
_symmetry.space_group_name_H-M   'P 1'
#
loop_
_entity.id
_entity.type
_entity.pdbx_description
1 polymer ?
#
loop_
_entity_poly.entity_id
_entity_poly.type
_entity_poly.pdbx_seq_one_letter_code
_entity_poly.pdbx_strand_id
1 'polypeptide(L)'
;MGGLLIIGSVIFSSILWGDFSNRFLLVALLCLILFALLGFADDFKKVTEKNSKGISSWTKISFQFLFSLIISAVLYFYVFELDELNYIVPFFKDVSISLGILFIPVSIFIIVGSSNAVNLTDGLDGLAILPVILITSALGLIAWAAGNTIVSDYLYIPYVQGTGELLVICGALIGAGIGFLWFNAYPAQIFMGDVGSLSMGAFIALVAIIVRHEIVFAVMSMVFILSLIHISEPTRHAS
;
A
#
# COMPACT_ATOMS: atom_id res chain seq x y z
N MET A 1 -11.09 3.21 -15.94
CA MET A 1 -10.62 2.31 -14.85
C MET A 1 -9.17 1.87 -15.12
N GLY A 2 -8.24 2.82 -15.11
CA GLY A 2 -6.81 2.54 -15.33
C GLY A 2 -6.19 1.61 -14.28
N GLY A 3 -6.73 1.61 -13.05
CA GLY A 3 -6.31 0.72 -11.99
C GLY A 3 -6.38 -0.77 -12.33
N LEU A 4 -7.34 -1.20 -13.16
CA LEU A 4 -7.41 -2.59 -13.63
C LEU A 4 -6.17 -2.99 -14.45
N LEU A 5 -5.66 -2.07 -15.27
CA LEU A 5 -4.46 -2.34 -16.06
C LEU A 5 -3.23 -2.44 -15.16
N ILE A 6 -3.11 -1.55 -14.17
CA ILE A 6 -2.01 -1.58 -13.20
C ILE A 6 -2.03 -2.91 -12.45
N ILE A 7 -3.16 -3.22 -11.79
CA ILE A 7 -3.28 -4.42 -10.96
C ILE A 7 -3.13 -5.71 -11.79
N GLY A 8 -3.75 -5.76 -12.99
CA GLY A 8 -3.59 -6.87 -13.91
C GLY A 8 -2.12 -7.10 -14.31
N SER A 9 -1.38 -6.03 -14.60
CA SER A 9 0.04 -6.09 -14.94
C SER A 9 0.89 -6.58 -13.76
N VAL A 10 0.60 -6.10 -12.53
CA VAL A 10 1.29 -6.54 -11.32
C VAL A 10 1.05 -8.02 -11.06
N ILE A 11 -0.21 -8.48 -11.11
CA ILE A 11 -0.55 -9.89 -10.91
C ILE A 11 0.15 -10.76 -11.97
N PHE A 12 0.06 -10.38 -13.24
CA PHE A 12 0.68 -11.12 -14.33
C PHE A 12 2.20 -11.21 -14.17
N SER A 13 2.86 -10.09 -13.85
CA SER A 13 4.30 -10.05 -13.58
C SER A 13 4.68 -10.92 -12.38
N SER A 14 3.90 -10.85 -11.29
CA SER A 14 4.14 -11.68 -10.11
C SER A 14 3.96 -13.19 -10.38
N ILE A 15 3.05 -13.57 -11.27
CA ILE A 15 2.89 -14.96 -11.69
C ILE A 15 4.13 -15.45 -12.45
N LEU A 16 4.76 -14.61 -13.26
CA LEU A 16 5.92 -14.98 -14.06
C LEU A 16 7.21 -15.04 -13.25
N TRP A 17 7.40 -14.17 -12.29
CA TRP A 17 8.68 -13.93 -11.63
C TRP A 17 8.68 -14.19 -10.12
N GLY A 18 7.52 -14.33 -9.51
CA GLY A 18 7.39 -14.48 -8.05
C GLY A 18 7.54 -15.94 -7.60
N ASP A 19 8.16 -16.12 -6.45
CA ASP A 19 8.20 -17.41 -5.75
C ASP A 19 6.92 -17.59 -4.89
N PHE A 20 5.99 -18.40 -5.38
CA PHE A 20 4.73 -18.70 -4.69
C PHE A 20 4.89 -19.56 -3.42
N SER A 21 6.08 -20.07 -3.12
CA SER A 21 6.36 -20.65 -1.79
C SER A 21 6.58 -19.60 -0.72
N ASN A 22 6.81 -18.34 -1.12
CA ASN A 22 7.03 -17.23 -0.20
C ASN A 22 5.70 -16.70 0.35
N ARG A 23 5.54 -16.81 1.69
CA ARG A 23 4.32 -16.37 2.40
C ARG A 23 4.08 -14.86 2.33
N PHE A 24 5.13 -14.04 2.29
CA PHE A 24 4.97 -12.58 2.18
C PHE A 24 4.45 -12.16 0.82
N LEU A 25 4.94 -12.79 -0.26
CA LEU A 25 4.42 -12.55 -1.61
C LEU A 25 2.93 -12.91 -1.70
N LEU A 26 2.53 -14.06 -1.13
CA LEU A 26 1.13 -14.48 -1.14
C LEU A 26 0.22 -13.52 -0.38
N VAL A 27 0.63 -13.05 0.80
CA VAL A 27 -0.15 -12.08 1.57
C VAL A 27 -0.21 -10.73 0.87
N ALA A 28 0.87 -10.30 0.22
CA ALA A 28 0.91 -9.06 -0.55
C ALA A 28 -0.04 -9.11 -1.76
N LEU A 29 -0.05 -10.22 -2.50
CA LEU A 29 -1.00 -10.45 -3.60
C LEU A 29 -2.44 -10.52 -3.10
N LEU A 30 -2.69 -11.21 -1.98
CA LEU A 30 -4.02 -11.29 -1.36
C LEU A 30 -4.54 -9.90 -1.00
N CYS A 31 -3.71 -9.07 -0.35
CA CYS A 31 -4.05 -7.69 0.00
C CYS A 31 -4.42 -6.89 -1.25
N LEU A 32 -3.56 -6.92 -2.26
CA LEU A 32 -3.73 -6.18 -3.50
C LEU A 32 -5.03 -6.59 -4.21
N ILE A 33 -5.33 -7.89 -4.28
CA ILE A 33 -6.54 -8.41 -4.93
C ILE A 33 -7.79 -8.04 -4.14
N LEU A 34 -7.82 -8.21 -2.80
CA LEU A 34 -9.00 -7.91 -1.99
C LEU A 34 -9.40 -6.43 -2.08
N PHE A 35 -8.43 -5.53 -1.98
CA PHE A 35 -8.69 -4.10 -2.11
C PHE A 35 -9.01 -3.67 -3.55
N ALA A 36 -8.42 -4.33 -4.55
CA ALA A 36 -8.78 -4.12 -5.95
C ALA A 36 -10.22 -4.55 -6.25
N LEU A 37 -10.67 -5.68 -5.70
CA LEU A 37 -12.06 -6.15 -5.83
C LEU A 37 -13.05 -5.17 -5.20
N LEU A 38 -12.72 -4.61 -4.02
CA LEU A 38 -13.53 -3.59 -3.38
C LEU A 38 -13.64 -2.33 -4.26
N GLY A 39 -12.50 -1.84 -4.76
CA GLY A 39 -12.46 -0.69 -5.65
C GLY A 39 -13.20 -0.96 -6.97
N PHE A 40 -13.06 -2.17 -7.51
CA PHE A 40 -13.79 -2.58 -8.71
C PHE A 40 -15.30 -2.57 -8.50
N ALA A 41 -15.77 -3.10 -7.38
CA ALA A 41 -17.20 -3.08 -7.05
C ALA A 41 -17.75 -1.64 -6.93
N ASP A 42 -16.95 -0.72 -6.36
CA ASP A 42 -17.32 0.69 -6.27
C ASP A 42 -17.38 1.37 -7.64
N ASP A 43 -16.31 1.24 -8.43
CA ASP A 43 -16.22 1.83 -9.76
C ASP A 43 -17.26 1.21 -10.73
N PHE A 44 -17.49 -0.09 -10.67
CA PHE A 44 -18.47 -0.79 -11.48
C PHE A 44 -19.90 -0.28 -11.19
N LYS A 45 -20.21 -0.07 -9.91
CA LYS A 45 -21.50 0.48 -9.50
C LYS A 45 -21.71 1.90 -10.02
N LYS A 46 -20.67 2.76 -9.92
CA LYS A 46 -20.71 4.13 -10.46
C LYS A 46 -21.02 4.15 -11.96
N VAL A 47 -20.39 3.23 -12.72
CA VAL A 47 -20.59 3.14 -14.18
C VAL A 47 -21.97 2.60 -14.53
N THR A 48 -22.42 1.54 -13.85
CA THR A 48 -23.69 0.86 -14.15
C THR A 48 -24.89 1.73 -13.79
N GLU A 49 -24.85 2.38 -12.63
CA GLU A 49 -25.94 3.26 -12.15
C GLU A 49 -25.87 4.67 -12.73
N LYS A 50 -24.81 4.99 -13.51
CA LYS A 50 -24.51 6.34 -14.04
C LYS A 50 -24.61 7.42 -12.95
N ASN A 51 -24.16 7.07 -11.74
CA ASN A 51 -24.25 7.89 -10.54
C ASN A 51 -22.87 7.93 -9.85
N SER A 52 -22.43 9.11 -9.42
CA SER A 52 -21.15 9.29 -8.75
C SER A 52 -21.10 8.71 -7.32
N LYS A 53 -22.22 8.27 -6.74
CA LYS A 53 -22.30 7.83 -5.34
C LYS A 53 -21.59 6.51 -5.05
N GLY A 54 -21.52 5.57 -6.01
CA GLY A 54 -20.86 4.26 -5.82
C GLY A 54 -21.45 3.43 -4.67
N ILE A 55 -20.57 2.71 -3.95
CA ILE A 55 -20.90 1.99 -2.72
C ILE A 55 -20.97 2.99 -1.57
N SER A 56 -21.84 2.75 -0.57
CA SER A 56 -21.93 3.63 0.61
C SER A 56 -20.59 3.67 1.35
N SER A 57 -20.22 4.84 1.89
CA SER A 57 -18.94 5.02 2.60
C SER A 57 -18.80 4.05 3.79
N TRP A 58 -19.89 3.79 4.51
CA TRP A 58 -19.91 2.83 5.62
C TRP A 58 -19.63 1.40 5.15
N THR A 59 -20.24 0.96 4.05
CA THR A 59 -20.00 -0.35 3.45
C THR A 59 -18.54 -0.48 3.00
N LYS A 60 -18.00 0.56 2.35
CA LYS A 60 -16.60 0.58 1.90
C LYS A 60 -15.63 0.43 3.08
N ILE A 61 -15.80 1.24 4.13
CA ILE A 61 -14.96 1.17 5.34
C ILE A 61 -15.11 -0.18 6.05
N SER A 62 -16.32 -0.74 6.13
CA SER A 62 -16.54 -2.06 6.75
C SER A 62 -15.78 -3.17 6.02
N PHE A 63 -15.77 -3.19 4.69
CA PHE A 63 -15.00 -4.17 3.92
C PHE A 63 -13.50 -3.93 4.02
N GLN A 64 -13.04 -2.68 4.00
CA GLN A 64 -11.62 -2.36 4.24
C GLN A 64 -11.17 -2.86 5.61
N PHE A 65 -11.97 -2.63 6.64
CA PHE A 65 -11.70 -3.13 7.99
C PHE A 65 -11.65 -4.66 8.04
N LEU A 66 -12.62 -5.33 7.43
CA LEU A 66 -12.68 -6.80 7.38
C LEU A 66 -11.45 -7.38 6.66
N PHE A 67 -11.09 -6.84 5.50
CA PHE A 67 -9.93 -7.31 4.73
C PHE A 67 -8.62 -7.06 5.47
N SER A 68 -8.47 -5.87 6.07
CA SER A 68 -7.31 -5.56 6.90
C SER A 68 -7.21 -6.45 8.13
N LEU A 69 -8.35 -6.79 8.76
CA LEU A 69 -8.39 -7.72 9.88
C LEU A 69 -7.92 -9.13 9.45
N ILE A 70 -8.40 -9.64 8.32
CA ILE A 70 -7.97 -10.94 7.79
C ILE A 70 -6.46 -10.93 7.54
N ILE A 71 -5.95 -9.91 6.84
CA ILE A 71 -4.54 -9.76 6.50
C ILE A 71 -3.68 -9.67 7.77
N SER A 72 -4.06 -8.82 8.73
CA SER A 72 -3.32 -8.63 9.99
C SER A 72 -3.34 -9.88 10.85
N ALA A 73 -4.46 -10.61 10.87
CA ALA A 73 -4.57 -11.89 11.58
C ALA A 73 -3.68 -12.97 10.92
N VAL A 74 -3.65 -13.04 9.59
CA VAL A 74 -2.75 -13.96 8.87
C VAL A 74 -1.30 -13.64 9.17
N LEU A 75 -0.92 -12.36 9.14
CA LEU A 75 0.44 -11.95 9.50
C LEU A 75 0.79 -12.35 10.94
N TYR A 76 -0.10 -12.07 11.88
CA TYR A 76 0.14 -12.32 13.30
C TYR A 76 0.24 -13.80 13.66
N PHE A 77 -0.68 -14.65 13.14
CA PHE A 77 -0.80 -16.04 13.55
C PHE A 77 -0.01 -17.03 12.67
N TYR A 78 0.28 -16.69 11.41
CA TYR A 78 0.83 -17.63 10.44
C TYR A 78 2.13 -17.19 9.78
N VAL A 79 2.43 -15.90 9.78
CA VAL A 79 3.55 -15.37 9.01
C VAL A 79 4.70 -14.96 9.90
N PHE A 80 4.44 -14.18 10.94
CA PHE A 80 5.47 -13.70 11.86
C PHE A 80 5.71 -14.66 13.02
N GLU A 81 6.97 -14.72 13.47
CA GLU A 81 7.31 -15.25 14.79
C GLU A 81 7.10 -14.15 15.84
N LEU A 82 6.84 -14.55 17.10
CA LEU A 82 6.53 -13.61 18.18
C LEU A 82 7.63 -12.56 18.40
N ASP A 83 8.88 -12.95 18.18
CA ASP A 83 10.05 -12.07 18.32
C ASP A 83 10.14 -11.04 17.19
N GLU A 84 9.48 -11.30 16.07
CA GLU A 84 9.41 -10.40 14.92
C GLU A 84 8.32 -9.32 15.07
N LEU A 85 7.51 -9.33 16.12
CA LEU A 85 6.39 -8.40 16.34
C LEU A 85 6.78 -7.10 17.07
N ASN A 86 8.04 -6.71 17.03
CA ASN A 86 8.54 -5.51 17.68
C ASN A 86 8.58 -4.32 16.74
N TYR A 87 8.02 -3.19 17.14
CA TYR A 87 8.14 -1.90 16.44
C TYR A 87 9.51 -1.28 16.70
N ILE A 88 10.16 -0.84 15.63
CA ILE A 88 11.45 -0.19 15.72
C ILE A 88 11.28 1.31 15.61
N VAL A 89 11.85 2.03 16.56
CA VAL A 89 11.83 3.49 16.53
C VAL A 89 13.03 3.97 15.70
N PRO A 90 12.79 4.67 14.56
CA PRO A 90 13.86 5.22 13.76
C PRO A 90 14.78 6.08 14.62
N PHE A 91 16.10 6.04 14.36
CA PHE A 91 17.16 6.73 15.09
C PHE A 91 17.49 6.15 16.48
N PHE A 92 16.59 5.43 17.13
CA PHE A 92 16.82 4.78 18.43
C PHE A 92 16.84 3.26 18.25
N LYS A 93 17.93 2.74 17.72
CA LYS A 93 18.08 1.33 17.27
C LYS A 93 17.91 0.30 18.38
N ASP A 94 18.21 0.69 19.63
CA ASP A 94 18.08 -0.16 20.81
C ASP A 94 16.67 -0.13 21.44
N VAL A 95 15.77 0.72 20.90
CA VAL A 95 14.40 0.86 21.41
C VAL A 95 13.45 0.09 20.51
N SER A 96 13.02 -1.07 20.97
CA SER A 96 11.95 -1.84 20.35
C SER A 96 10.71 -1.85 21.24
N ILE A 97 9.54 -1.62 20.67
CA ILE A 97 8.27 -1.65 21.38
C ILE A 97 7.52 -2.91 20.97
N SER A 98 7.40 -3.85 21.89
CA SER A 98 6.59 -5.05 21.64
C SER A 98 5.11 -4.72 21.73
N LEU A 99 4.39 -4.83 20.63
CA LEU A 99 2.95 -4.59 20.60
C LEU A 99 2.11 -5.82 20.96
N GLY A 100 2.69 -7.02 20.86
CA GLY A 100 1.91 -8.24 21.04
C GLY A 100 0.62 -8.21 20.22
N ILE A 101 -0.53 -8.48 20.85
CA ILE A 101 -1.83 -8.51 20.16
C ILE A 101 -2.28 -7.13 19.61
N LEU A 102 -1.73 -6.02 20.12
CA LEU A 102 -2.00 -4.68 19.60
C LEU A 102 -1.47 -4.49 18.18
N PHE A 103 -0.60 -5.38 17.69
CA PHE A 103 -0.19 -5.41 16.29
C PHE A 103 -1.39 -5.43 15.34
N ILE A 104 -2.42 -6.23 15.64
CA ILE A 104 -3.60 -6.37 14.76
C ILE A 104 -4.34 -5.03 14.59
N PRO A 105 -4.83 -4.35 15.65
CA PRO A 105 -5.55 -3.09 15.47
C PRO A 105 -4.67 -1.97 14.89
N VAL A 106 -3.39 -1.94 15.18
CA VAL A 106 -2.46 -0.94 14.63
C VAL A 106 -2.27 -1.18 13.13
N SER A 107 -2.05 -2.43 12.71
CA SER A 107 -1.93 -2.80 11.30
C SER A 107 -3.20 -2.47 10.50
N ILE A 108 -4.39 -2.74 11.07
CA ILE A 108 -5.66 -2.36 10.46
C ILE A 108 -5.71 -0.85 10.25
N PHE A 109 -5.36 -0.06 11.27
CA PHE A 109 -5.37 1.40 11.17
C PHE A 109 -4.44 1.91 10.07
N ILE A 110 -3.22 1.35 9.97
CA ILE A 110 -2.23 1.72 8.95
C ILE A 110 -2.73 1.37 7.54
N ILE A 111 -3.25 0.14 7.34
CA ILE A 111 -3.72 -0.33 6.03
C ILE A 111 -4.94 0.48 5.57
N VAL A 112 -5.95 0.63 6.43
CA VAL A 112 -7.18 1.37 6.09
C VAL A 112 -6.87 2.85 5.89
N GLY A 113 -6.05 3.44 6.77
CA GLY A 113 -5.63 4.84 6.67
C GLY A 113 -4.91 5.14 5.37
N SER A 114 -3.91 4.33 5.02
CA SER A 114 -3.14 4.49 3.79
C SER A 114 -4.00 4.27 2.53
N SER A 115 -4.84 3.22 2.53
CA SER A 115 -5.75 2.95 1.42
C SER A 115 -6.64 4.16 1.12
N ASN A 116 -7.23 4.77 2.15
CA ASN A 116 -8.07 5.96 1.97
C ASN A 116 -7.26 7.21 1.65
N ALA A 117 -6.06 7.39 2.20
CA ALA A 117 -5.21 8.54 1.91
C ALA A 117 -4.82 8.59 0.43
N VAL A 118 -4.39 7.46 -0.14
CA VAL A 118 -4.07 7.37 -1.58
C VAL A 118 -5.32 7.58 -2.44
N ASN A 119 -6.46 7.01 -2.04
CA ASN A 119 -7.72 7.16 -2.78
C ASN A 119 -8.20 8.62 -2.80
N LEU A 120 -8.08 9.34 -1.69
CA LEU A 120 -8.45 10.76 -1.62
C LEU A 120 -7.48 11.65 -2.42
N THR A 121 -6.22 11.25 -2.57
CA THR A 121 -5.22 11.98 -3.35
C THR A 121 -5.39 11.77 -4.86
N ASP A 122 -6.06 10.69 -5.29
CA ASP A 122 -6.33 10.35 -6.70
C ASP A 122 -7.42 11.24 -7.35
N GLY A 123 -7.50 12.50 -6.92
CA GLY A 123 -8.42 13.49 -7.48
C GLY A 123 -7.81 14.43 -8.52
N LEU A 124 -6.49 14.41 -8.71
CA LEU A 124 -5.77 15.30 -9.63
C LEU A 124 -4.78 14.49 -10.48
N ASP A 125 -4.54 14.98 -11.71
CA ASP A 125 -3.70 14.36 -12.73
C ASP A 125 -2.28 14.05 -12.21
N GLY A 126 -1.91 12.78 -12.18
CA GLY A 126 -0.58 12.31 -11.78
C GLY A 126 -0.23 12.41 -10.29
N LEU A 127 -1.07 13.04 -9.46
CA LEU A 127 -0.74 13.38 -8.08
C LEU A 127 -0.61 12.16 -7.17
N ALA A 128 -1.43 11.14 -7.34
CA ALA A 128 -1.40 9.95 -6.47
C ALA A 128 -0.35 8.92 -6.91
N ILE A 129 -0.23 8.68 -8.22
CA ILE A 129 0.61 7.58 -8.73
C ILE A 129 2.10 7.83 -8.52
N LEU A 130 2.59 9.06 -8.66
CA LEU A 130 4.01 9.36 -8.51
C LEU A 130 4.51 9.12 -7.06
N PRO A 131 3.87 9.63 -6.00
CA PRO A 131 4.25 9.28 -4.63
C PRO A 131 4.15 7.78 -4.34
N VAL A 132 3.14 7.07 -4.88
CA VAL A 132 3.04 5.61 -4.73
C VAL A 132 4.27 4.92 -5.32
N ILE A 133 4.71 5.30 -6.53
CA ILE A 133 5.92 4.75 -7.16
C ILE A 133 7.15 4.98 -6.27
N LEU A 134 7.33 6.22 -5.78
CA LEU A 134 8.49 6.58 -4.95
C LEU A 134 8.50 5.81 -3.61
N ILE A 135 7.37 5.74 -2.92
CA ILE A 135 7.23 5.01 -1.66
C ILE A 135 7.44 3.50 -1.89
N THR A 136 6.84 2.95 -2.95
CA THR A 136 7.03 1.54 -3.30
C THR A 136 8.50 1.24 -3.62
N SER A 137 9.20 2.15 -4.29
CA SER A 137 10.63 2.01 -4.58
C SER A 137 11.47 1.96 -3.31
N ALA A 138 11.20 2.88 -2.37
CA ALA A 138 11.89 2.92 -1.09
C ALA A 138 11.61 1.67 -0.26
N LEU A 139 10.35 1.28 -0.13
CA LEU A 139 9.93 0.09 0.62
C LEU A 139 10.44 -1.21 -0.01
N GLY A 140 10.47 -1.30 -1.35
CA GLY A 140 11.04 -2.45 -2.05
C GLY A 140 12.54 -2.62 -1.78
N LEU A 141 13.30 -1.52 -1.77
CA LEU A 141 14.71 -1.55 -1.38
C LEU A 141 14.91 -1.92 0.09
N ILE A 142 14.06 -1.41 0.99
CA ILE A 142 14.07 -1.79 2.41
C ILE A 142 13.74 -3.29 2.56
N ALA A 143 12.76 -3.80 1.81
CA ALA A 143 12.37 -5.21 1.85
C ALA A 143 13.52 -6.12 1.39
N TRP A 144 14.23 -5.75 0.34
CA TRP A 144 15.43 -6.45 -0.09
C TRP A 144 16.53 -6.41 0.97
N ALA A 145 16.79 -5.24 1.55
CA ALA A 145 17.81 -5.08 2.58
C ALA A 145 17.48 -5.86 3.86
N ALA A 146 16.22 -5.81 4.31
CA ALA A 146 15.73 -6.56 5.47
C ALA A 146 15.74 -8.09 5.25
N GLY A 147 15.61 -8.54 4.00
CA GLY A 147 15.70 -9.95 3.65
C GLY A 147 17.12 -10.49 3.50
N ASN A 148 18.15 -9.63 3.59
CA ASN A 148 19.55 -10.01 3.46
C ASN A 148 20.28 -9.85 4.81
N THR A 149 20.80 -10.95 5.36
CA THR A 149 21.46 -10.95 6.67
C THR A 149 22.65 -10.00 6.77
N ILE A 150 23.49 -9.92 5.73
CA ILE A 150 24.68 -9.08 5.73
C ILE A 150 24.31 -7.60 5.67
N VAL A 151 23.33 -7.26 4.81
CA VAL A 151 22.91 -5.87 4.60
C VAL A 151 22.09 -5.39 5.79
N SER A 152 21.21 -6.19 6.33
CA SER A 152 20.41 -5.85 7.51
C SER A 152 21.28 -5.60 8.73
N ASP A 153 22.30 -6.44 8.97
CA ASP A 153 23.25 -6.27 10.05
C ASP A 153 24.09 -4.98 9.86
N TYR A 154 24.62 -4.76 8.66
CA TYR A 154 25.38 -3.54 8.34
C TYR A 154 24.56 -2.26 8.53
N LEU A 155 23.30 -2.26 8.13
CA LEU A 155 22.41 -1.10 8.24
C LEU A 155 21.76 -0.99 9.62
N TYR A 156 21.91 -2.01 10.46
CA TYR A 156 21.23 -2.12 11.76
C TYR A 156 19.70 -2.02 11.64
N ILE A 157 19.15 -2.69 10.64
CA ILE A 157 17.70 -2.84 10.46
C ILE A 157 17.27 -4.27 10.80
N PRO A 158 15.98 -4.51 11.13
CA PRO A 158 15.50 -5.85 11.43
C PRO A 158 15.74 -6.78 10.24
N TYR A 159 16.29 -7.95 10.53
CA TYR A 159 16.31 -9.03 9.55
C TYR A 159 14.95 -9.76 9.58
N VAL A 160 14.29 -9.84 8.44
CA VAL A 160 13.04 -10.59 8.27
C VAL A 160 13.23 -11.53 7.07
N GLN A 161 13.38 -12.81 7.37
CA GLN A 161 13.69 -13.83 6.37
C GLN A 161 12.59 -13.93 5.30
N GLY A 162 12.97 -13.80 4.03
CA GLY A 162 12.07 -13.96 2.90
C GLY A 162 11.42 -12.66 2.40
N THR A 163 11.62 -11.51 3.04
CA THR A 163 11.06 -10.23 2.58
C THR A 163 11.68 -9.74 1.27
N GLY A 164 12.86 -10.24 0.90
CA GLY A 164 13.50 -9.90 -0.38
C GLY A 164 12.62 -10.19 -1.60
N GLU A 165 11.73 -11.17 -1.52
CA GLU A 165 10.81 -11.53 -2.59
C GLU A 165 9.74 -10.45 -2.85
N LEU A 166 9.45 -9.60 -1.85
CA LEU A 166 8.57 -8.45 -2.03
C LEU A 166 9.12 -7.45 -3.07
N LEU A 167 10.43 -7.47 -3.35
CA LEU A 167 11.00 -6.62 -4.40
C LEU A 167 10.42 -6.94 -5.78
N VAL A 168 10.04 -8.19 -6.03
CA VAL A 168 9.43 -8.63 -7.31
C VAL A 168 8.09 -7.91 -7.52
N ILE A 169 7.19 -7.97 -6.53
CA ILE A 169 5.88 -7.33 -6.65
C ILE A 169 5.99 -5.80 -6.57
N CYS A 170 6.92 -5.25 -5.78
CA CYS A 170 7.22 -3.81 -5.77
C CYS A 170 7.73 -3.35 -7.13
N GLY A 171 8.66 -4.09 -7.75
CA GLY A 171 9.18 -3.79 -9.09
C GLY A 171 8.10 -3.84 -10.16
N ALA A 172 7.20 -4.84 -10.08
CA ALA A 172 6.04 -4.94 -10.95
C ALA A 172 5.11 -3.72 -10.81
N LEU A 173 4.84 -3.27 -9.57
CA LEU A 173 4.01 -2.09 -9.31
C LEU A 173 4.67 -0.81 -9.81
N ILE A 174 5.98 -0.65 -9.61
CA ILE A 174 6.76 0.49 -10.12
C ILE A 174 6.68 0.53 -11.64
N GLY A 175 6.93 -0.58 -12.32
CA GLY A 175 6.88 -0.65 -13.77
C GLY A 175 5.48 -0.34 -14.33
N ALA A 176 4.44 -0.96 -13.75
CA ALA A 176 3.05 -0.68 -14.12
C ALA A 176 2.66 0.78 -13.84
N GLY A 177 3.11 1.32 -12.71
CA GLY A 177 2.88 2.71 -12.31
C GLY A 177 3.54 3.72 -13.26
N ILE A 178 4.79 3.49 -13.67
CA ILE A 178 5.49 4.34 -14.64
C ILE A 178 4.77 4.30 -16.00
N GLY A 179 4.38 3.11 -16.45
CA GLY A 179 3.60 2.97 -17.68
C GLY A 179 2.26 3.69 -17.62
N PHE A 180 1.56 3.61 -16.49
CA PHE A 180 0.31 4.32 -16.26
C PHE A 180 0.51 5.85 -16.16
N LEU A 181 1.58 6.31 -15.50
CA LEU A 181 1.89 7.73 -15.33
C LEU A 181 2.02 8.45 -16.68
N TRP A 182 2.49 7.77 -17.72
CA TRP A 182 2.57 8.33 -19.08
C TRP A 182 1.22 8.83 -19.58
N PHE A 183 0.13 8.15 -19.22
CA PHE A 183 -1.24 8.50 -19.63
C PHE A 183 -2.00 9.31 -18.58
N ASN A 184 -1.50 9.35 -17.34
CA ASN A 184 -2.12 10.04 -16.21
C ASN A 184 -1.44 11.39 -15.90
N ALA A 185 -0.28 11.68 -16.49
CA ALA A 185 0.34 13.01 -16.40
C ALA A 185 -0.53 14.07 -17.06
N TYR A 186 -0.44 15.31 -16.56
CA TYR A 186 -1.25 16.42 -17.05
C TYR A 186 -1.01 16.72 -18.56
N PRO A 187 -2.05 16.85 -19.39
CA PRO A 187 -3.47 16.61 -19.11
C PRO A 187 -3.80 15.10 -19.12
N ALA A 188 -4.39 14.58 -18.05
CA ALA A 188 -4.63 13.15 -17.89
C ALA A 188 -5.64 12.63 -18.91
N GLN A 189 -5.27 11.55 -19.59
CA GLN A 189 -6.14 10.82 -20.53
C GLN A 189 -6.89 9.68 -19.85
N ILE A 190 -6.31 9.10 -18.79
CA ILE A 190 -6.86 7.96 -18.05
C ILE A 190 -6.70 8.22 -16.54
N PHE A 191 -7.77 7.98 -15.80
CA PHE A 191 -7.75 8.01 -14.33
C PHE A 191 -7.66 6.61 -13.75
N MET A 192 -7.00 6.50 -12.58
CA MET A 192 -6.76 5.24 -11.92
C MET A 192 -8.05 4.63 -11.34
N GLY A 193 -8.85 5.44 -10.66
CA GLY A 193 -10.08 5.02 -10.00
C GLY A 193 -9.83 4.25 -8.70
N ASP A 194 -10.94 3.90 -8.03
CA ASP A 194 -10.90 3.23 -6.72
C ASP A 194 -10.24 1.86 -6.77
N VAL A 195 -10.26 1.17 -7.92
CA VAL A 195 -9.56 -0.11 -8.13
C VAL A 195 -8.07 0.02 -7.82
N GLY A 196 -7.42 1.02 -8.42
CA GLY A 196 -5.98 1.22 -8.27
C GLY A 196 -5.62 1.89 -6.96
N SER A 197 -6.29 2.99 -6.63
CA SER A 197 -5.93 3.82 -5.48
C SER A 197 -6.10 3.10 -4.14
N LEU A 198 -7.21 2.37 -3.93
CA LEU A 198 -7.42 1.61 -2.70
C LEU A 198 -6.43 0.46 -2.56
N SER A 199 -6.19 -0.28 -3.64
CA SER A 199 -5.31 -1.45 -3.60
C SER A 199 -3.84 -1.06 -3.43
N MET A 200 -3.35 -0.05 -4.14
CA MET A 200 -1.98 0.41 -4.00
C MET A 200 -1.72 1.03 -2.62
N GLY A 201 -2.67 1.82 -2.10
CA GLY A 201 -2.57 2.38 -0.76
C GLY A 201 -2.50 1.30 0.33
N ALA A 202 -3.32 0.25 0.24
CA ALA A 202 -3.27 -0.89 1.16
C ALA A 202 -1.98 -1.69 1.01
N PHE A 203 -1.52 -1.89 -0.23
CA PHE A 203 -0.29 -2.63 -0.52
C PHE A 203 0.95 -1.97 0.06
N ILE A 204 1.16 -0.66 -0.16
CA ILE A 204 2.34 0.03 0.38
C ILE A 204 2.36 0.03 1.91
N ALA A 205 1.19 0.15 2.56
CA ALA A 205 1.06 0.01 4.00
C ALA A 205 1.43 -1.39 4.47
N LEU A 206 0.96 -2.42 3.78
CA LEU A 206 1.28 -3.81 4.08
C LEU A 206 2.78 -4.10 3.98
N VAL A 207 3.43 -3.63 2.90
CA VAL A 207 4.88 -3.80 2.75
C VAL A 207 5.63 -3.14 3.90
N ALA A 208 5.24 -1.92 4.30
CA ALA A 208 5.83 -1.23 5.43
C ALA A 208 5.69 -2.00 6.76
N ILE A 209 4.53 -2.63 6.99
CA ILE A 209 4.27 -3.50 8.14
C ILE A 209 5.16 -4.75 8.09
N ILE A 210 5.29 -5.40 6.94
CA ILE A 210 6.12 -6.60 6.79
C ILE A 210 7.59 -6.29 7.06
N VAL A 211 8.10 -5.17 6.56
CA VAL A 211 9.51 -4.79 6.77
C VAL A 211 9.77 -4.04 8.07
N ARG A 212 8.78 -3.86 8.93
CA ARG A 212 8.87 -3.21 10.26
C ARG A 212 9.28 -1.73 10.20
N HIS A 213 8.89 -1.05 9.16
CA HIS A 213 9.23 0.35 8.94
C HIS A 213 7.99 1.25 8.90
N GLU A 214 7.02 0.98 9.78
CA GLU A 214 5.73 1.69 9.82
C GLU A 214 5.90 3.19 10.14
N ILE A 215 6.82 3.54 11.04
CA ILE A 215 7.10 4.95 11.39
C ILE A 215 7.74 5.67 10.20
N VAL A 216 8.69 5.02 9.51
CA VAL A 216 9.29 5.58 8.28
C VAL A 216 8.23 5.75 7.20
N PHE A 217 7.36 4.75 7.05
CA PHE A 217 6.23 4.82 6.13
C PHE A 217 5.27 5.97 6.48
N ALA A 218 4.98 6.20 7.77
CA ALA A 218 4.14 7.33 8.19
C ALA A 218 4.74 8.67 7.74
N VAL A 219 6.07 8.84 7.85
CA VAL A 219 6.76 10.04 7.35
C VAL A 219 6.67 10.13 5.83
N MET A 220 6.94 9.05 5.09
CA MET A 220 6.81 9.04 3.63
C MET A 220 5.37 9.33 3.17
N SER A 221 4.38 8.83 3.91
CA SER A 221 2.95 9.01 3.61
C SER A 221 2.44 10.42 3.91
N MET A 222 3.20 11.28 4.58
CA MET A 222 2.82 12.69 4.81
C MET A 222 2.56 13.44 3.50
N VAL A 223 3.18 13.03 2.40
CA VAL A 223 2.92 13.61 1.08
C VAL A 223 1.43 13.52 0.69
N PHE A 224 0.76 12.41 1.02
CA PHE A 224 -0.67 12.25 0.77
C PHE A 224 -1.52 13.15 1.68
N ILE A 225 -1.11 13.31 2.95
CA ILE A 225 -1.80 14.18 3.92
C ILE A 225 -1.65 15.65 3.51
N LEU A 226 -0.45 16.07 3.11
CA LEU A 226 -0.18 17.43 2.66
C LEU A 226 -0.96 17.77 1.38
N SER A 227 -1.04 16.83 0.43
CA SER A 227 -1.84 17.03 -0.78
C SER A 227 -3.33 17.21 -0.47
N LEU A 228 -3.86 16.44 0.49
CA LEU A 228 -5.24 16.57 0.96
C LEU A 228 -5.51 17.94 1.59
N ILE A 229 -4.59 18.47 2.39
CA ILE A 229 -4.71 19.80 2.99
C ILE A 229 -4.79 20.85 1.89
N HIS A 230 -3.93 20.80 0.87
CA HIS A 230 -3.95 21.72 -0.26
C HIS A 230 -5.22 21.63 -1.10
N ILE A 231 -5.77 20.43 -1.30
CA ILE A 231 -7.04 20.23 -2.03
C ILE A 231 -8.24 20.74 -1.22
N SER A 232 -8.19 20.61 0.11
CA SER A 232 -9.29 21.01 0.99
C SER A 232 -9.27 22.49 1.38
N GLU A 233 -8.16 23.21 1.21
CA GLU A 233 -8.13 24.67 1.42
C GLU A 233 -8.95 25.35 0.32
N PRO A 234 -10.10 25.97 0.66
CA PRO A 234 -10.81 26.80 -0.31
C PRO A 234 -9.87 27.94 -0.68
N THR A 235 -9.68 28.13 -1.98
CA THR A 235 -8.94 29.27 -2.54
C THR A 235 -9.55 30.59 -2.01
N ARG A 236 -9.04 31.07 -0.87
CA ARG A 236 -9.41 32.35 -0.28
C ARG A 236 -8.80 33.55 -1.02
N HIS A 237 -8.35 33.39 -2.24
CA HIS A 237 -7.79 34.45 -3.07
C HIS A 237 -8.54 34.59 -4.39
N ALA A 238 -9.83 34.95 -4.29
CA ALA A 238 -10.57 35.54 -5.42
C ALA A 238 -11.62 36.49 -4.82
N SER A 239 -11.17 37.60 -4.27
CA SER A 239 -11.98 38.82 -4.08
C SER A 239 -11.10 40.04 -4.29
#